data_71ded74221d9450d93e341d1b9672e00
#
_entry.id   71ded74221d9450d93e341d1b9672e00
#
_cell.length_a   1.000
_cell.length_b   1.000
_cell.length_c   1.000
_cell.angle_alpha   90.00
_cell.angle_beta   90.00
_cell.angle_gamma   90.00
#
_symmetry.space_group_name_H-M   'P 1'
#
loop_
_entity.id
_entity.type
_entity.pdbx_description
1 polymer ?
#
loop_
_entity_poly.entity_id
_entity_poly.type
_entity_poly.pdbx_seq_one_letter_code
_entity_poly.pdbx_strand_id
1 'polypeptide(L)'
;MNFQLCKKGVELKRMFVLFSHKLTEKQERDVKESLGVLSIIYPPWEVQRILMDIPAQAENVKEIIKPVIVWLESHLTVNDYVLIQGEFGTTFLLVDMVFRKGGIPIY
;
A
#
# COMPACT_ATOMS: atom_id res chain seq x y z
N MET A 1 10.54 10.01 -33.39
CA MET A 1 10.64 9.32 -32.60
C MET A 1 9.63 9.23 -31.61
N ASN A 2 9.36 8.39 -31.23
CA ASN A 2 8.37 8.23 -30.56
C ASN A 2 8.46 7.78 -29.23
N PHE A 3 9.37 8.28 -28.54
CA PHE A 3 9.57 8.13 -27.28
C PHE A 3 8.37 8.32 -26.44
N GLN A 4 7.48 9.20 -26.77
CA GLN A 4 6.34 9.37 -26.07
C GLN A 4 5.41 8.23 -26.11
N LEU A 5 5.33 7.54 -27.19
CA LEU A 5 4.51 6.37 -27.30
C LEU A 5 5.04 5.29 -26.42
N CYS A 6 6.33 5.18 -26.30
CA CYS A 6 6.92 4.20 -25.44
C CYS A 6 6.54 4.50 -24.01
N LYS A 7 6.52 5.76 -23.65
CA LYS A 7 6.16 6.10 -22.32
C LYS A 7 4.73 5.76 -22.01
N LYS A 8 3.86 5.92 -22.96
CA LYS A 8 2.49 5.57 -22.76
C LYS A 8 2.30 4.09 -22.62
N GLY A 9 3.11 3.32 -23.30
CA GLY A 9 2.99 1.88 -23.25
C GLY A 9 3.62 1.28 -22.02
N VAL A 10 4.46 2.05 -21.31
CA VAL A 10 5.14 1.53 -20.15
C VAL A 10 4.66 2.26 -18.93
N GLU A 11 3.67 1.72 -18.29
CA GLU A 11 3.21 2.28 -17.07
C GLU A 11 3.95 1.61 -15.96
N LEU A 12 4.70 2.36 -15.17
CA LEU A 12 5.47 1.82 -14.05
C LEU A 12 4.52 1.64 -12.88
N LYS A 13 4.11 0.41 -12.66
CA LYS A 13 3.19 0.10 -11.57
C LYS A 13 3.96 -0.14 -10.30
N ARG A 14 3.47 0.42 -9.22
CA ARG A 14 4.06 0.30 -7.91
C ARG A 14 3.04 -0.30 -6.96
N MET A 15 3.50 -0.98 -5.93
CA MET A 15 2.65 -1.49 -4.89
C MET A 15 3.23 -1.12 -3.54
N PHE A 16 2.42 -0.46 -2.71
CA PHE A 16 2.76 -0.24 -1.31
C PHE A 16 2.23 -1.41 -0.51
N VAL A 17 2.98 -1.87 0.47
CA VAL A 17 2.59 -3.02 1.28
C VAL A 17 2.37 -2.58 2.72
N LEU A 18 1.15 -2.64 3.18
CA LEU A 18 0.77 -2.29 4.55
C LEU A 18 0.37 -3.55 5.32
N PHE A 19 1.38 -4.29 5.72
CA PHE A 19 1.23 -5.52 6.45
C PHE A 19 1.96 -5.40 7.76
N SER A 20 1.68 -6.28 8.69
CA SER A 20 2.47 -6.39 9.91
C SER A 20 3.82 -7.05 9.65
N HIS A 21 4.06 -7.62 8.49
CA HIS A 21 5.33 -8.26 8.13
C HIS A 21 5.58 -8.11 6.63
N LYS A 22 6.78 -8.45 6.21
CA LYS A 22 7.13 -8.40 4.79
C LYS A 22 6.58 -9.60 4.05
N LEU A 23 6.36 -9.45 2.76
CA LEU A 23 5.95 -10.53 1.88
C LEU A 23 7.12 -11.52 1.73
N THR A 24 6.81 -12.78 1.48
CA THR A 24 7.82 -13.77 1.13
C THR A 24 8.26 -13.55 -0.32
N GLU A 25 9.38 -14.14 -0.69
CA GLU A 25 9.86 -14.03 -2.07
C GLU A 25 8.84 -14.54 -3.07
N LYS A 26 8.15 -15.62 -2.72
CA LYS A 26 7.13 -16.18 -3.58
C LYS A 26 5.96 -15.20 -3.75
N GLN A 27 5.53 -14.59 -2.65
CA GLN A 27 4.44 -13.63 -2.70
C GLN A 27 4.82 -12.40 -3.53
N GLU A 28 6.04 -11.91 -3.39
CA GLU A 28 6.52 -10.79 -4.20
C GLU A 28 6.52 -11.14 -5.68
N ARG A 29 6.97 -12.34 -6.01
CA ARG A 29 7.00 -12.80 -7.39
C ARG A 29 5.59 -12.90 -7.96
N ASP A 30 4.67 -13.47 -7.19
CA ASP A 30 3.28 -13.63 -7.61
C ASP A 30 2.63 -12.27 -7.88
N VAL A 31 2.89 -11.29 -7.03
CA VAL A 31 2.36 -9.95 -7.21
C VAL A 31 2.92 -9.31 -8.50
N LYS A 32 4.22 -9.45 -8.71
CA LYS A 32 4.84 -8.87 -9.91
C LYS A 32 4.29 -9.52 -11.17
N GLU A 33 4.12 -10.81 -11.16
CA GLU A 33 3.61 -11.53 -12.33
C GLU A 33 2.13 -11.29 -12.56
N SER A 34 1.34 -11.29 -11.49
CA SER A 34 -0.12 -11.18 -11.64
C SER A 34 -0.59 -9.76 -11.91
N LEU A 35 0.06 -8.77 -11.34
CA LEU A 35 -0.37 -7.38 -11.43
C LEU A 35 0.54 -6.50 -12.29
N GLY A 36 1.66 -7.04 -12.74
CA GLY A 36 2.62 -6.26 -13.52
C GLY A 36 3.34 -5.20 -12.71
N VAL A 37 3.45 -5.40 -11.41
CA VAL A 37 4.09 -4.44 -10.52
C VAL A 37 5.60 -4.54 -10.68
N LEU A 38 6.26 -3.41 -10.84
CA LEU A 38 7.71 -3.36 -10.96
C LEU A 38 8.40 -3.04 -9.65
N SER A 39 7.74 -2.31 -8.78
CA SER A 39 8.33 -1.90 -7.50
C SER A 39 7.40 -2.23 -6.35
N ILE A 40 7.95 -2.83 -5.31
CA ILE A 40 7.22 -3.10 -4.09
C ILE A 40 7.83 -2.22 -3.01
N ILE A 41 7.02 -1.38 -2.39
CA ILE A 41 7.46 -0.37 -1.45
C ILE A 41 6.93 -0.68 -0.07
N TYR A 42 7.84 -0.85 0.87
CA TYR A 42 7.50 -1.06 2.27
C TYR A 42 7.60 0.25 3.03
N PRO A 43 6.77 0.45 4.05
CA PRO A 43 6.86 1.66 4.85
C PRO A 43 8.16 1.70 5.65
N PRO A 44 8.59 2.89 6.06
CA PRO A 44 9.74 2.99 6.95
C PRO A 44 9.41 2.38 8.31
N TRP A 45 10.41 2.09 9.10
CA TRP A 45 10.23 1.40 10.38
C TRP A 45 9.24 2.12 11.31
N GLU A 46 9.27 3.43 11.35
CA GLU A 46 8.38 4.20 12.21
C GLU A 46 6.90 3.99 11.88
N VAL A 47 6.60 3.72 10.62
CA VAL A 47 5.25 3.46 10.16
C VAL A 47 4.93 1.97 10.31
N GLN A 48 5.89 1.12 9.94
CA GLN A 48 5.72 -0.32 9.99
C GLN A 48 5.41 -0.80 11.41
N ARG A 49 6.10 -0.26 12.40
CA ARG A 49 5.89 -0.70 13.79
C ARG A 49 4.49 -0.38 14.29
N ILE A 50 3.86 0.67 13.76
CA ILE A 50 2.49 1.00 14.12
C ILE A 50 1.55 -0.10 13.61
N LEU A 51 1.76 -0.55 12.38
CA LEU A 51 0.95 -1.62 11.80
C LEU A 51 1.14 -2.95 12.53
N MET A 52 2.30 -3.16 13.12
CA MET A 52 2.58 -4.38 13.84
C MET A 52 1.96 -4.43 15.24
N ASP A 53 1.59 -3.28 15.76
CA ASP A 53 1.22 -3.18 17.16
C ASP A 53 -0.12 -2.51 17.41
N ILE A 54 -1.08 -2.72 16.55
CA ILE A 54 -2.41 -2.16 16.73
C ILE A 54 -3.19 -3.06 17.67
N PRO A 55 -3.68 -2.51 18.81
CA PRO A 55 -4.47 -3.32 19.74
C PRO A 55 -5.78 -3.76 19.10
N ALA A 56 -6.14 -5.01 19.30
CA ALA A 56 -7.35 -5.58 18.69
C ALA A 56 -8.64 -4.86 19.11
N GLN A 57 -8.62 -4.20 20.26
CA GLN A 57 -9.79 -3.51 20.77
C GLN A 57 -9.58 -2.02 20.91
N ALA A 58 -8.76 -1.45 20.06
CA ALA A 58 -8.47 -0.04 20.13
C ALA A 58 -9.72 0.78 19.77
N GLU A 59 -10.07 1.71 20.62
CA GLU A 59 -11.22 2.58 20.36
C GLU A 59 -10.86 3.69 19.38
N ASN A 60 -9.59 4.09 19.34
CA ASN A 60 -9.14 5.18 18.50
C ASN A 60 -8.17 4.72 17.43
N VAL A 61 -8.59 3.73 16.66
CA VAL A 61 -7.75 3.21 15.57
C VAL A 61 -7.34 4.34 14.63
N LYS A 62 -8.26 5.24 14.33
CA LYS A 62 -7.99 6.34 13.40
C LYS A 62 -6.83 7.21 13.87
N GLU A 63 -6.75 7.48 15.17
CA GLU A 63 -5.65 8.27 15.73
C GLU A 63 -4.35 7.48 15.70
N ILE A 64 -4.42 6.20 16.02
CA ILE A 64 -3.24 5.33 16.05
C ILE A 64 -2.60 5.23 14.68
N ILE A 65 -3.39 5.11 13.62
CA ILE A 65 -2.87 4.93 12.27
C ILE A 65 -2.64 6.22 11.53
N LYS A 66 -2.85 7.36 12.15
CA LYS A 66 -2.65 8.64 11.49
C LYS A 66 -1.27 8.79 10.83
N PRO A 67 -0.17 8.40 11.48
CA PRO A 67 1.14 8.47 10.82
C PRO A 67 1.23 7.60 9.58
N VAL A 68 0.53 6.46 9.56
CA VAL A 68 0.49 5.59 8.40
C VAL A 68 -0.22 6.29 7.25
N ILE A 69 -1.35 6.93 7.55
CA ILE A 69 -2.13 7.66 6.57
C ILE A 69 -1.32 8.82 6.00
N VAL A 70 -0.66 9.58 6.85
CA VAL A 70 0.16 10.71 6.42
C VAL A 70 1.28 10.25 5.50
N TRP A 71 1.97 9.18 5.87
CA TRP A 71 3.04 8.64 5.04
C TRP A 71 2.51 8.20 3.69
N LEU A 72 1.41 7.47 3.68
CA LEU A 72 0.84 6.94 2.44
C LEU A 72 0.36 8.08 1.55
N GLU A 73 -0.34 9.05 2.11
CA GLU A 73 -0.81 10.22 1.34
C GLU A 73 0.34 10.98 0.69
N SER A 74 1.48 11.03 1.36
CA SER A 74 2.65 11.74 0.85
C SER A 74 3.29 11.05 -0.36
N HIS A 75 3.06 9.76 -0.53
CA HIS A 75 3.74 8.96 -1.55
C HIS A 75 2.81 8.36 -2.60
N LEU A 76 1.53 8.21 -2.27
CA LEU A 76 0.58 7.54 -3.14
C LEU A 76 0.23 8.39 -4.35
N THR A 77 0.25 7.78 -5.52
CA THR A 77 -0.24 8.43 -6.73
C THR A 77 -1.36 7.58 -7.33
N VAL A 78 -2.10 8.19 -8.26
CA VAL A 78 -3.23 7.52 -8.90
C VAL A 78 -2.76 6.23 -9.56
N ASN A 79 -3.54 5.19 -9.37
CA ASN A 79 -3.30 3.85 -9.93
C ASN A 79 -2.18 3.05 -9.24
N ASP A 80 -1.61 3.54 -8.16
CA ASP A 80 -0.72 2.72 -7.36
C ASP A 80 -1.54 1.64 -6.65
N TYR A 81 -1.00 0.44 -6.57
CA TYR A 81 -1.61 -0.62 -5.78
C TYR A 81 -1.21 -0.45 -4.32
N VAL A 82 -2.11 -0.79 -3.43
CA VAL A 82 -1.81 -0.82 -1.99
C VAL A 82 -2.37 -2.11 -1.42
N LEU A 83 -1.48 -2.98 -0.98
CA LEU A 83 -1.85 -4.25 -0.37
C LEU A 83 -2.02 -4.02 1.13
N ILE A 84 -3.20 -4.27 1.64
CA ILE A 84 -3.56 -3.97 3.02
C ILE A 84 -4.07 -5.22 3.70
N GLN A 85 -3.42 -5.62 4.78
CA GLN A 85 -3.91 -6.72 5.61
C GLN A 85 -3.59 -6.43 7.05
N GLY A 86 -4.47 -6.81 7.93
CA GLY A 86 -4.28 -6.57 9.34
C GLY A 86 -5.61 -6.54 10.06
N GLU A 87 -5.65 -5.78 11.12
CA GLU A 87 -6.83 -5.64 11.94
C GLU A 87 -7.97 -5.01 11.14
N PHE A 88 -9.21 -5.44 11.37
CA PHE A 88 -10.36 -5.07 10.55
C PHE A 88 -10.59 -3.55 10.44
N GLY A 89 -10.58 -2.86 11.57
CA GLY A 89 -10.84 -1.43 11.57
C GLY A 89 -9.78 -0.64 10.81
N THR A 90 -8.52 -1.03 10.98
CA THR A 90 -7.40 -0.41 10.27
C THR A 90 -7.53 -0.66 8.78
N THR A 91 -7.80 -1.91 8.40
CA THR A 91 -7.95 -2.29 7.00
C THR A 91 -9.07 -1.48 6.36
N PHE A 92 -10.21 -1.36 7.01
CA PHE A 92 -11.34 -0.60 6.49
C PHE A 92 -10.96 0.86 6.23
N LEU A 93 -10.33 1.51 7.21
CA LEU A 93 -9.95 2.91 7.07
C LEU A 93 -8.94 3.15 5.96
N LEU A 94 -7.96 2.25 5.86
CA LEU A 94 -6.92 2.38 4.84
C LEU A 94 -7.46 2.10 3.44
N VAL A 95 -8.31 1.08 3.29
CA VAL A 95 -8.94 0.78 2.00
C VAL A 95 -9.75 1.97 1.51
N ASP A 96 -10.56 2.54 2.41
CA ASP A 96 -11.37 3.70 2.07
C ASP A 96 -10.51 4.89 1.64
N MET A 97 -9.44 5.15 2.36
CA MET A 97 -8.56 6.27 2.05
C MET A 97 -7.86 6.06 0.71
N VAL A 98 -7.34 4.87 0.47
CA VAL A 98 -6.65 4.55 -0.79
C VAL A 98 -7.60 4.72 -1.96
N PHE A 99 -8.82 4.23 -1.81
CA PHE A 99 -9.83 4.31 -2.86
C PHE A 99 -10.11 5.76 -3.20
N ARG A 100 -10.29 6.59 -2.18
CA ARG A 100 -10.59 8.01 -2.40
C ARG A 100 -9.44 8.79 -3.03
N LYS A 101 -8.22 8.32 -2.84
CA LYS A 101 -7.03 8.97 -3.42
C LYS A 101 -6.70 8.44 -4.81
N GLY A 102 -7.50 7.56 -5.35
CA GLY A 102 -7.27 7.03 -6.70
C GLY A 102 -6.32 5.84 -6.76
N GLY A 103 -5.94 5.30 -5.62
CA GLY A 103 -5.17 4.07 -5.59
C GLY A 103 -6.04 2.85 -5.77
N ILE A 104 -5.44 1.69 -5.89
CA ILE A 104 -6.14 0.42 -6.07
C ILE A 104 -5.87 -0.45 -4.86
N PRO A 105 -6.80 -0.52 -3.91
CA PRO A 105 -6.56 -1.32 -2.72
C PRO A 105 -6.73 -2.81 -3.01
N ILE A 106 -5.86 -3.61 -2.43
CA ILE A 106 -5.91 -5.07 -2.51
C ILE A 106 -5.92 -5.57 -1.07
N TYR A 107 -6.90 -6.38 -0.73
CA TYR A 107 -7.09 -6.81 0.64
C TYR A 107 -7.74 -8.18 0.71
#